data_490be7f68fea31c4c0d7136becd60b2f
#
_entry.id   490be7f68fea31c4c0d7136becd60b2f
#
_cell.length_a   1.000
_cell.length_b   1.000
_cell.length_c   1.000
_cell.angle_alpha   90.00
_cell.angle_beta   90.00
_cell.angle_gamma   90.00
#
_symmetry.space_group_name_H-M   'P 1'
#
loop_
_entity.id
_entity.type
_entity.pdbx_description
1 polymer ?
#
loop_
_entity_poly.entity_id
_entity_poly.type
_entity_poly.pdbx_seq_one_letter_code
_entity_poly.pdbx_strand_id
1 'polypeptide(L)'
;SVAVINARFAKPVDKELIAKYALKTRCLITTEEHSLKGGFGSAVLEALQEEQVVNIPVKCIGVEDIVLEHGAVDAQRKDLKLDPDGMFETIMTFYGAVAEMAASGNGKKWVVPNGKKSHSPNGKKSSYSGNGNKEETKVKQPLNG
;
A
#
# COMPACT_ATOMS: atom_id res chain seq x y z
N SER A 1 -8.39 2.82 16.57
CA SER A 1 -8.19 1.38 16.35
C SER A 1 -7.07 1.16 15.33
N VAL A 2 -6.29 0.12 15.50
CA VAL A 2 -5.16 -0.26 14.64
C VAL A 2 -5.42 -1.67 14.11
N ALA A 3 -5.12 -1.93 12.84
CA ALA A 3 -5.05 -3.26 12.27
C ALA A 3 -3.57 -3.64 12.10
N VAL A 4 -3.18 -4.78 12.64
CA VAL A 4 -1.83 -5.34 12.47
C VAL A 4 -1.92 -6.53 11.54
N ILE A 5 -1.09 -6.52 10.49
CA ILE A 5 -1.08 -7.55 9.45
C ILE A 5 0.32 -8.15 9.38
N ASN A 6 0.41 -9.46 9.56
CA ASN A 6 1.63 -10.19 9.25
C ASN A 6 1.65 -10.51 7.76
N ALA A 7 2.50 -9.81 7.01
CA ALA A 7 2.57 -9.95 5.56
C ALA A 7 3.14 -11.29 5.10
N ARG A 8 3.91 -12.00 5.92
CA ARG A 8 4.57 -13.30 5.68
C ARG A 8 5.48 -13.36 4.47
N PHE A 9 5.01 -12.87 3.32
CA PHE A 9 5.74 -12.92 2.06
C PHE A 9 5.98 -11.51 1.53
N ALA A 10 7.22 -11.18 1.28
CA ALA A 10 7.58 -9.94 0.58
C ALA A 10 7.43 -10.09 -0.94
N LYS A 11 7.48 -11.35 -1.44
CA LYS A 11 7.37 -11.65 -2.88
C LYS A 11 6.76 -13.04 -3.10
N PRO A 12 5.57 -13.12 -3.73
CA PRO A 12 4.70 -11.99 -4.05
C PRO A 12 4.02 -11.41 -2.80
N VAL A 13 3.76 -10.11 -2.78
CA VAL A 13 2.93 -9.49 -1.74
C VAL A 13 1.45 -9.75 -2.02
N ASP A 14 0.65 -9.83 -0.97
CA ASP A 14 -0.82 -9.93 -1.09
C ASP A 14 -1.42 -8.55 -1.40
N LYS A 15 -1.50 -8.24 -2.70
CA LYS A 15 -1.96 -6.94 -3.21
C LYS A 15 -3.40 -6.65 -2.82
N GLU A 16 -4.27 -7.66 -2.86
CA GLU A 16 -5.69 -7.51 -2.52
C GLU A 16 -5.86 -7.16 -1.04
N LEU A 17 -5.11 -7.83 -0.16
CA LEU A 17 -5.13 -7.55 1.27
C LEU A 17 -4.61 -6.13 1.58
N ILE A 18 -3.50 -5.75 0.95
CA ILE A 18 -2.90 -4.42 1.09
C ILE A 18 -3.90 -3.35 0.65
N ALA A 19 -4.46 -3.45 -0.56
CA ALA A 19 -5.44 -2.51 -1.09
C ALA A 19 -6.69 -2.42 -0.19
N LYS A 20 -7.20 -3.56 0.27
CA LYS A 20 -8.36 -3.63 1.17
C LYS A 20 -8.15 -2.84 2.46
N TYR A 21 -6.98 -2.97 3.10
CA TYR A 21 -6.72 -2.25 4.35
C TYR A 21 -6.32 -0.80 4.10
N ALA A 22 -5.60 -0.51 3.03
CA ALA A 22 -5.30 0.85 2.62
C ALA A 22 -6.58 1.70 2.45
N LEU A 23 -7.62 1.13 1.85
CA LEU A 23 -8.92 1.80 1.66
C LEU A 23 -9.77 1.91 2.94
N LYS A 24 -9.48 1.10 3.96
CA LYS A 24 -10.22 1.10 5.23
C LYS A 24 -9.60 1.99 6.30
N THR A 25 -8.33 2.31 6.16
CA THR A 25 -7.55 3.04 7.16
C THR A 25 -7.21 4.44 6.67
N ARG A 26 -6.77 5.31 7.58
CA ARG A 26 -6.35 6.69 7.24
C ARG A 26 -4.93 6.75 6.71
N CYS A 27 -4.11 5.78 7.05
CA CYS A 27 -2.74 5.65 6.62
C CYS A 27 -2.30 4.20 6.72
N LEU A 28 -1.20 3.89 6.08
CA LEU A 28 -0.57 2.58 6.09
C LEU A 28 0.87 2.73 6.57
N ILE A 29 1.30 1.79 7.41
CA ILE A 29 2.67 1.76 7.90
C ILE A 29 3.23 0.36 7.64
N THR A 30 4.40 0.28 7.02
CA THR A 30 5.13 -0.96 6.85
C THR A 30 6.33 -0.97 7.78
N THR A 31 6.67 -2.14 8.33
CA THR A 31 7.86 -2.32 9.15
C THR A 31 8.66 -3.52 8.65
N GLU A 32 9.96 -3.35 8.55
CA GLU A 32 10.88 -4.40 8.10
C GLU A 32 12.26 -4.23 8.74
N GLU A 33 12.96 -5.32 8.99
CA GLU A 33 14.38 -5.31 9.41
C GLU A 33 15.30 -5.46 8.19
N HIS A 34 14.96 -4.81 7.10
CA HIS A 34 15.68 -4.84 5.84
C HIS A 34 15.82 -3.41 5.29
N SER A 35 16.64 -3.25 4.23
CA SER A 35 16.77 -1.97 3.55
C SER A 35 15.43 -1.46 3.04
N LEU A 36 15.12 -0.20 3.31
CA LEU A 36 13.90 0.46 2.81
C LEU A 36 13.87 0.52 1.28
N LYS A 37 15.03 0.69 0.64
CA LYS A 37 15.14 0.72 -0.82
C LYS A 37 15.11 -0.70 -1.38
N GLY A 38 14.07 -1.02 -2.14
CA GLY A 38 13.87 -2.36 -2.70
C GLY A 38 13.40 -3.42 -1.69
N GLY A 39 13.06 -3.01 -0.46
CA GLY A 39 12.52 -3.88 0.58
C GLY A 39 11.01 -4.08 0.50
N PHE A 40 10.44 -4.61 1.58
CA PHE A 40 9.00 -4.90 1.68
C PHE A 40 8.14 -3.64 1.52
N GLY A 41 8.54 -2.51 2.13
CA GLY A 41 7.84 -1.24 1.98
C GLY A 41 7.77 -0.78 0.53
N SER A 42 8.84 -0.95 -0.25
CA SER A 42 8.85 -0.67 -1.69
C SER A 42 7.87 -1.55 -2.45
N ALA A 43 7.84 -2.86 -2.16
CA ALA A 43 6.90 -3.79 -2.78
C ALA A 43 5.43 -3.45 -2.45
N VAL A 44 5.16 -2.95 -1.25
CA VAL A 44 3.82 -2.47 -0.85
C VAL A 44 3.44 -1.22 -1.65
N LEU A 45 4.35 -0.27 -1.85
CA LEU A 45 4.09 0.93 -2.65
C LEU A 45 3.80 0.58 -4.12
N GLU A 46 4.54 -0.36 -4.69
CA GLU A 46 4.30 -0.90 -6.03
C GLU A 46 2.92 -1.56 -6.12
N ALA A 47 2.56 -2.39 -5.14
CA ALA A 47 1.26 -3.04 -5.08
C ALA A 47 0.10 -2.04 -4.98
N LEU A 48 0.24 -0.98 -4.19
CA LEU A 48 -0.75 0.10 -4.11
C LEU A 48 -0.90 0.81 -5.46
N GLN A 49 0.20 1.07 -6.15
CA GLN A 49 0.18 1.69 -7.48
C GLN A 49 -0.51 0.78 -8.51
N GLU A 50 -0.22 -0.51 -8.53
CA GLU A 50 -0.85 -1.48 -9.42
C GLU A 50 -2.36 -1.60 -9.15
N GLU A 51 -2.77 -1.59 -7.88
CA GLU A 51 -4.18 -1.61 -7.47
C GLU A 51 -4.86 -0.24 -7.59
N GLN A 52 -4.15 0.77 -8.10
CA GLN A 52 -4.65 2.14 -8.28
C GLN A 52 -5.13 2.79 -6.97
N VAL A 53 -4.60 2.36 -5.84
CA VAL A 53 -4.83 2.97 -4.53
C VAL A 53 -3.88 4.14 -4.37
N VAL A 54 -4.35 5.32 -4.69
CA VAL A 54 -3.57 6.55 -4.63
C VAL A 54 -4.03 7.46 -3.48
N ASN A 55 -3.20 8.41 -3.12
CA ASN A 55 -3.48 9.42 -2.09
C ASN A 55 -3.63 8.88 -0.66
N ILE A 56 -3.16 7.68 -0.36
CA ILE A 56 -3.05 7.21 1.01
C ILE A 56 -1.65 7.55 1.56
N PRO A 57 -1.54 8.17 2.74
CA PRO A 57 -0.26 8.34 3.41
C PRO A 57 0.35 6.99 3.76
N VAL A 58 1.58 6.75 3.31
CA VAL A 58 2.34 5.54 3.64
C VAL A 58 3.64 5.93 4.32
N LYS A 59 3.96 5.28 5.43
CA LYS A 59 5.26 5.38 6.10
C LYS A 59 5.92 4.00 6.08
N CYS A 60 7.09 3.91 5.48
CA CYS A 60 7.93 2.73 5.57
C CYS A 60 8.94 2.93 6.70
N ILE A 61 9.05 1.93 7.59
CA ILE A 61 9.98 1.87 8.69
C ILE A 61 10.91 0.68 8.43
N GLY A 62 12.20 0.91 8.40
CA GLY A 62 13.21 -0.10 8.12
C GLY A 62 14.60 0.51 8.14
N VAL A 63 15.58 -0.22 7.66
CA VAL A 63 16.97 0.23 7.62
C VAL A 63 17.14 1.21 6.46
N GLU A 64 17.61 2.41 6.75
CA GLU A 64 17.97 3.39 5.72
C GLU A 64 19.17 2.92 4.89
N ASP A 65 19.44 3.57 3.78
CA ASP A 65 20.57 3.26 2.89
C ASP A 65 21.89 3.74 3.49
N ILE A 66 22.28 3.10 4.59
CA ILE A 66 23.50 3.39 5.35
C ILE A 66 24.29 2.09 5.58
N VAL A 67 25.59 2.23 5.80
CA VAL A 67 26.42 1.13 6.26
C VAL A 67 26.31 1.05 7.78
N LEU A 68 25.76 -0.07 8.27
CA LEU A 68 25.69 -0.34 9.70
C LEU A 68 27.05 -0.86 10.19
N GLU A 69 27.56 -0.23 11.24
CA GLU A 69 28.73 -0.76 11.93
C GLU A 69 28.40 -2.05 12.69
N HIS A 70 29.40 -2.87 12.89
CA HIS A 70 29.27 -4.09 13.67
C HIS A 70 28.85 -3.76 15.12
N GLY A 71 27.83 -4.46 15.61
CA GLY A 71 27.32 -4.23 16.96
C GLY A 71 26.30 -5.29 17.41
N ALA A 72 25.86 -5.20 18.66
CA ALA A 72 24.79 -6.03 19.17
C ALA A 72 23.46 -5.66 18.47
N VAL A 73 22.67 -6.66 18.13
CA VAL A 73 21.41 -6.48 17.37
C VAL A 73 20.45 -5.51 18.06
N ASP A 74 20.32 -5.62 19.38
CA ASP A 74 19.40 -4.75 20.15
C ASP A 74 19.88 -3.30 20.18
N ALA A 75 21.19 -3.05 20.20
CA ALA A 75 21.76 -1.71 20.09
C ALA A 75 21.48 -1.13 18.69
N GLN A 76 21.71 -1.92 17.63
CA GLN A 76 21.43 -1.50 16.26
C GLN A 76 19.95 -1.20 16.05
N ARG A 77 19.04 -2.04 16.57
CA ARG A 77 17.58 -1.78 16.51
C ARG A 77 17.24 -0.46 17.18
N LYS A 78 17.83 -0.18 18.33
CA LYS A 78 17.60 1.07 19.06
C LYS A 78 18.10 2.28 18.28
N ASP A 79 19.31 2.21 17.75
CA ASP A 79 19.91 3.30 16.95
C ASP A 79 19.09 3.61 15.69
N LEU A 80 18.50 2.57 15.08
CA LEU A 80 17.65 2.67 13.91
C LEU A 80 16.17 2.96 14.23
N LYS A 81 15.80 3.09 15.50
CA LYS A 81 14.39 3.19 15.96
C LYS A 81 13.50 2.04 15.49
N LEU A 82 14.08 0.85 15.38
CA LEU A 82 13.39 -0.41 15.08
C LEU A 82 13.05 -1.21 16.35
N ASP A 83 13.39 -0.71 17.51
CA ASP A 83 12.94 -1.20 18.79
C ASP A 83 11.48 -0.77 19.07
N PRO A 84 10.77 -1.37 20.03
CA PRO A 84 9.37 -1.05 20.30
C PRO A 84 9.11 0.43 20.58
N ASP A 85 9.97 1.08 21.34
CA ASP A 85 9.82 2.48 21.72
C ASP A 85 10.04 3.41 20.51
N GLY A 86 11.08 3.18 19.73
CA GLY A 86 11.39 3.94 18.52
C GLY A 86 10.32 3.78 17.44
N MET A 87 9.81 2.56 17.25
CA MET A 87 8.68 2.31 16.36
C MET A 87 7.42 3.03 16.85
N PHE A 88 7.11 2.95 18.14
CA PHE A 88 5.94 3.65 18.69
C PHE A 88 6.03 5.16 18.48
N GLU A 89 7.16 5.78 18.78
CA GLU A 89 7.39 7.21 18.54
C GLU A 89 7.18 7.57 17.07
N THR A 90 7.77 6.80 16.16
CA THR A 90 7.66 7.04 14.71
C THR A 90 6.22 6.91 14.21
N ILE A 91 5.51 5.88 14.66
CA ILE A 91 4.10 5.63 14.31
C ILE A 91 3.21 6.77 14.81
N MET A 92 3.37 7.18 16.07
CA MET A 92 2.54 8.23 16.65
C MET A 92 2.79 9.59 16.02
N THR A 93 4.04 9.92 15.71
CA THR A 93 4.40 11.16 15.00
C THR A 93 3.78 11.20 13.61
N PHE A 94 3.91 10.10 12.85
CA PHE A 94 3.32 10.01 11.51
C PHE A 94 1.79 10.08 11.55
N TYR A 95 1.15 9.34 12.45
CA TYR A 95 -0.31 9.35 12.58
C TYR A 95 -0.84 10.72 13.00
N GLY A 96 -0.15 11.41 13.90
CA GLY A 96 -0.48 12.80 14.29
C GLY A 96 -0.48 13.74 13.10
N ALA A 97 0.57 13.73 12.28
CA ALA A 97 0.66 14.55 11.08
C ALA A 97 -0.47 14.24 10.08
N VAL A 98 -0.80 12.96 9.88
CA VAL A 98 -1.93 12.54 9.01
C VAL A 98 -3.27 13.03 9.57
N ALA A 99 -3.48 12.97 10.89
CA ALA A 99 -4.69 13.44 11.53
C ALA A 99 -4.87 14.95 11.39
N GLU A 100 -3.79 15.73 11.53
CA GLU A 100 -3.78 17.19 11.32
C GLU A 100 -4.10 17.54 9.87
N MET A 101 -3.50 16.87 8.90
CA MET A 101 -3.83 17.05 7.47
C MET A 101 -5.30 16.80 7.18
N ALA A 102 -5.88 15.78 7.79
CA ALA A 102 -7.30 15.46 7.64
C ALA A 102 -8.20 16.53 8.28
N ALA A 103 -7.80 17.10 9.40
CA ALA A 103 -8.55 18.15 10.12
C ALA A 103 -8.51 19.49 9.41
N SER A 104 -7.42 19.83 8.73
CA SER A 104 -7.24 21.11 8.01
C SER A 104 -8.07 21.22 6.72
N GLY A 105 -8.86 20.21 6.37
CA GLY A 105 -9.66 20.18 5.13
C GLY A 105 -8.83 20.03 3.85
N ASN A 106 -7.52 20.02 3.94
CA ASN A 106 -6.61 19.81 2.80
C ASN A 106 -6.41 18.32 2.47
N GLY A 107 -7.00 17.44 3.27
CA GLY A 107 -7.04 16.00 2.99
C GLY A 107 -7.94 15.72 1.79
N LYS A 108 -7.34 15.51 0.64
CA LYS A 108 -8.10 15.01 -0.54
C LYS A 108 -8.81 13.73 -0.12
N LYS A 109 -10.13 13.72 -0.27
CA LYS A 109 -10.93 12.51 -0.08
C LYS A 109 -10.30 11.39 -0.90
N TRP A 110 -9.98 10.26 -0.26
CA TRP A 110 -9.40 9.10 -0.94
C TRP A 110 -10.34 8.67 -2.06
N VAL A 111 -9.93 8.85 -3.31
CA VAL A 111 -10.76 8.51 -4.47
C VAL A 111 -10.17 7.25 -5.09
N VAL A 112 -10.96 6.19 -5.10
CA VAL A 112 -10.67 5.03 -5.95
C VAL A 112 -10.96 5.44 -7.38
N PRO A 113 -9.98 5.45 -8.29
CA PRO A 113 -10.25 5.72 -9.70
C PRO A 113 -11.28 4.72 -10.24
N ASN A 114 -12.21 5.22 -11.05
CA ASN A 114 -13.36 4.50 -11.59
C ASN A 114 -13.01 3.09 -12.08
N GLY A 115 -13.71 2.08 -11.53
CA GLY A 115 -13.84 0.78 -12.17
C GLY A 115 -13.83 -0.45 -11.29
N LYS A 116 -13.20 -0.45 -10.12
CA LYS A 116 -13.31 -1.61 -9.22
C LYS A 116 -14.33 -1.29 -8.12
N LYS A 117 -15.51 -1.92 -8.19
CA LYS A 117 -16.53 -1.83 -7.14
C LYS A 117 -15.92 -2.29 -5.82
N SER A 118 -15.98 -1.42 -4.80
CA SER A 118 -15.68 -1.81 -3.43
C SER A 118 -16.46 -3.08 -3.09
N HIS A 119 -15.74 -4.14 -2.70
CA HIS A 119 -16.38 -5.33 -2.15
C HIS A 119 -17.09 -4.91 -0.85
N SER A 120 -18.41 -4.82 -0.91
CA SER A 120 -19.24 -4.68 0.28
C SER A 120 -19.15 -5.98 1.08
N PRO A 121 -18.88 -5.95 2.39
CA PRO A 121 -18.80 -7.16 3.20
C PRO A 121 -20.13 -7.88 3.39
N ASN A 122 -21.25 -7.33 2.87
CA ASN A 122 -22.56 -7.98 2.90
C ASN A 122 -22.95 -8.41 1.49
N GLY A 123 -22.84 -9.72 1.26
CA GLY A 123 -23.18 -10.37 -0.01
C GLY A 123 -24.64 -10.18 -0.44
N LYS A 124 -24.86 -9.22 -1.34
CA LYS A 124 -25.99 -9.26 -2.26
C LYS A 124 -25.42 -9.18 -3.68
N LYS A 125 -25.56 -10.29 -4.42
CA LYS A 125 -25.23 -10.37 -5.84
C LYS A 125 -26.09 -9.36 -6.60
N SER A 126 -25.45 -8.35 -7.20
CA SER A 126 -26.09 -7.47 -8.19
C SER A 126 -25.91 -8.11 -9.56
N SER A 127 -27.03 -8.47 -10.19
CA SER A 127 -27.12 -8.97 -11.55
C SER A 127 -26.63 -7.92 -12.55
N TYR A 128 -25.68 -8.28 -13.38
CA TYR A 128 -25.16 -7.45 -14.46
C TYR A 128 -25.96 -7.75 -15.74
N SER A 129 -26.68 -6.78 -16.27
CA SER A 129 -27.20 -6.78 -17.63
C SER A 129 -26.14 -6.12 -18.52
N GLY A 130 -25.45 -6.91 -19.29
CA GLY A 130 -24.48 -6.43 -20.27
C GLY A 130 -25.16 -6.07 -21.56
N ASN A 131 -25.06 -4.81 -21.99
CA ASN A 131 -25.40 -4.40 -23.35
C ASN A 131 -24.12 -4.52 -24.18
N GLY A 132 -24.08 -5.53 -25.06
CA GLY A 132 -22.98 -5.75 -25.98
C GLY A 132 -23.09 -4.86 -27.21
N ASN A 133 -22.09 -4.05 -27.45
CA ASN A 133 -21.80 -3.55 -28.79
C ASN A 133 -20.58 -4.29 -29.31
N LYS A 134 -20.81 -5.17 -30.30
CA LYS A 134 -19.77 -5.77 -31.14
C LYS A 134 -19.43 -4.77 -32.24
N GLU A 135 -18.24 -4.21 -32.19
CA GLU A 135 -17.62 -3.66 -33.40
C GLU A 135 -16.60 -4.67 -33.92
N GLU A 136 -16.93 -5.24 -35.09
CA GLU A 136 -16.03 -6.10 -35.86
C GLU A 136 -14.99 -5.23 -36.59
N THR A 137 -13.75 -5.26 -36.14
CA THR A 137 -12.65 -4.68 -36.91
C THR A 137 -12.06 -5.74 -37.84
N LYS A 138 -12.38 -5.65 -39.14
CA LYS A 138 -11.77 -6.45 -40.23
C LYS A 138 -10.30 -6.08 -40.38
N VAL A 139 -9.42 -7.00 -40.00
CA VAL A 139 -7.99 -6.91 -40.36
C VAL A 139 -7.81 -7.46 -41.79
N LYS A 140 -7.37 -6.60 -42.71
CA LYS A 140 -6.95 -6.99 -44.06
C LYS A 140 -5.53 -7.57 -43.95
N GLN A 141 -5.35 -8.79 -44.46
CA GLN A 141 -4.05 -9.40 -44.70
C GLN A 141 -3.40 -8.76 -45.97
N PRO A 142 -2.06 -8.56 -45.98
CA PRO A 142 -1.38 -8.19 -47.21
C PRO A 142 -1.15 -9.41 -48.09
N LEU A 143 -1.43 -9.26 -49.37
CA LEU A 143 -1.12 -10.17 -50.47
C LEU A 143 0.37 -10.20 -50.74
N ASN A 144 0.94 -11.40 -50.81
CA ASN A 144 2.25 -11.67 -51.35
C ASN A 144 2.24 -11.44 -52.89
N GLY A 145 3.27 -10.73 -53.38
CA GLY A 145 3.74 -10.63 -54.72
C GLY A 145 5.25 -10.46 -54.71
#